data_3c7c2402e04cb2f57dc2b1e16d705bd6
#
_entry.id   3c7c2402e04cb2f57dc2b1e16d705bd6
#
_cell.length_a   1.000
_cell.length_b   1.000
_cell.length_c   1.000
_cell.angle_alpha   90.00
_cell.angle_beta   90.00
_cell.angle_gamma   90.00
#
_symmetry.space_group_name_H-M   'P 1'
#
loop_
_entity.id
_entity.type
_entity.pdbx_description
1 polymer ?
#
loop_
_entity_poly.entity_id
_entity_poly.type
_entity_poly.pdbx_seq_one_letter_code
_entity_poly.pdbx_strand_id
1 'polypeptide(L)'
;MHHEIVAPTDCTIVEIRTEPGDSVPVKATIAIVEMMKIERLVEAPADGVITEVRVSAGEVVKAGQVLATLEEQSIAANAAADAPDDGASGERADLAEYHARRALLDDEARPEAIAKVHARGRRTARENLADLVDPGSFQEYGSFMYAAQKGRRDVDDLIRNTPGDGIVGGLGTVNAEHFGEEASLVGVMSYDYTVLAGTQGFRGHEKKDRLLPVVDQLQVPLVLFAEGGGGRPGDTDTPFLAGLQLHSFAWMARLSGSVPSVAIVSGRCFAGNAALASVCDVIIATPDANLGMAGPAMIEGGGLGHYRPEDIGPVDVQTTNGVIDLLADDETHAVALTKHYLGFFQGSRADWEAHDQAAMRDIVPENRKRIYEVRDAITTLADIDSTLELRPSFGKAIVTTLARIEGRTVGIIANDPGHLGGAIDADSADKGARFMQLCDAHGLPMISLCDTPGFMVGPEAEQTAQVRHFGRMFVVGASLTVPFVTVILRKAVGLGAMAMSAGSMHSTLLSVAWPTGEVSGMGIEGAVKHGARRELDAIDDLDDRETRYDELVARMYDASKALNAAAHGEIDDVIDPADTRRRVAQVLRRPSRALRSGRPMVDPW
;
A
#
# COMPACT_ATOMS: atom_id res chain seq x y z
N MET A 1 49.73 -51.81 -14.49
CA MET A 1 49.63 -51.61 -13.03
C MET A 1 48.30 -52.21 -12.57
N HIS A 2 48.26 -52.86 -11.36
CA HIS A 2 46.98 -53.40 -10.85
C HIS A 2 46.33 -52.37 -9.95
N HIS A 3 45.07 -52.06 -10.18
CA HIS A 3 44.23 -51.16 -9.39
C HIS A 3 43.13 -51.93 -8.67
N GLU A 4 43.01 -51.78 -7.37
CA GLU A 4 41.84 -52.24 -6.61
C GLU A 4 40.75 -51.18 -6.62
N ILE A 5 39.56 -51.53 -7.09
CA ILE A 5 38.37 -50.70 -7.07
C ILE A 5 37.65 -51.05 -5.79
N VAL A 6 37.49 -50.07 -4.90
CA VAL A 6 37.01 -50.30 -3.54
C VAL A 6 35.68 -49.58 -3.28
N ALA A 7 34.90 -50.08 -2.33
CA ALA A 7 33.72 -49.42 -1.85
C ALA A 7 34.06 -48.08 -1.19
N PRO A 8 33.45 -46.98 -1.62
CA PRO A 8 33.79 -45.65 -1.08
C PRO A 8 33.28 -45.42 0.36
N THR A 9 32.35 -46.24 0.82
CA THR A 9 31.73 -46.18 2.15
C THR A 9 31.04 -47.53 2.42
N ASP A 10 30.55 -47.74 3.64
CA ASP A 10 29.62 -48.84 3.93
C ASP A 10 28.35 -48.67 3.07
N CYS A 11 28.06 -49.64 2.20
CA CYS A 11 26.97 -49.54 1.21
C CYS A 11 26.47 -50.92 0.76
N THR A 12 25.36 -50.89 0.03
CA THR A 12 24.81 -52.09 -0.66
C THR A 12 25.11 -51.96 -2.16
N ILE A 13 25.55 -53.05 -2.78
CA ILE A 13 25.74 -53.12 -4.23
C ILE A 13 24.36 -53.18 -4.89
N VAL A 14 24.02 -52.15 -5.69
CA VAL A 14 22.76 -52.13 -6.46
C VAL A 14 22.91 -52.89 -7.77
N GLU A 15 23.98 -52.59 -8.49
CA GLU A 15 24.24 -53.16 -9.81
C GLU A 15 25.73 -53.28 -10.06
N ILE A 16 26.14 -54.32 -10.76
CA ILE A 16 27.49 -54.48 -11.29
C ILE A 16 27.40 -54.41 -12.81
N ARG A 17 28.14 -53.46 -13.41
CA ARG A 17 28.07 -53.17 -14.85
C ARG A 17 29.22 -53.76 -15.65
N THR A 18 30.11 -54.52 -15.04
CA THR A 18 31.27 -55.09 -15.70
C THR A 18 31.47 -56.55 -15.28
N GLU A 19 32.06 -57.36 -16.20
CA GLU A 19 32.43 -58.74 -15.98
C GLU A 19 33.97 -58.92 -16.09
N PRO A 20 34.54 -59.99 -15.50
CA PRO A 20 35.97 -60.30 -15.74
C PRO A 20 36.28 -60.49 -17.21
N GLY A 21 37.25 -59.75 -17.73
CA GLY A 21 37.63 -59.70 -19.15
C GLY A 21 37.14 -58.44 -19.89
N ASP A 22 36.27 -57.63 -19.30
CA ASP A 22 35.82 -56.39 -19.92
C ASP A 22 36.93 -55.33 -19.98
N SER A 23 37.07 -54.69 -21.15
CA SER A 23 37.94 -53.54 -21.35
C SER A 23 37.15 -52.26 -21.02
N VAL A 24 37.56 -51.54 -20.02
CA VAL A 24 36.86 -50.33 -19.51
C VAL A 24 37.75 -49.11 -19.58
N PRO A 25 37.27 -47.98 -20.13
CA PRO A 25 38.00 -46.72 -20.09
C PRO A 25 37.98 -46.10 -18.67
N VAL A 26 38.89 -45.20 -18.41
CA VAL A 26 38.90 -44.39 -17.19
C VAL A 26 37.54 -43.69 -17.01
N LYS A 27 37.03 -43.68 -15.76
CA LYS A 27 35.70 -43.21 -15.39
C LYS A 27 34.49 -44.02 -15.89
N ALA A 28 34.72 -45.17 -16.54
CA ALA A 28 33.60 -46.07 -16.78
C ALA A 28 33.00 -46.56 -15.44
N THR A 29 31.68 -46.62 -15.38
CA THR A 29 30.98 -47.11 -14.18
C THR A 29 31.16 -48.61 -14.03
N ILE A 30 31.80 -49.08 -12.97
CA ILE A 30 32.05 -50.48 -12.63
C ILE A 30 30.91 -51.05 -11.82
N ALA A 31 30.42 -50.28 -10.84
CA ALA A 31 29.27 -50.69 -10.02
C ALA A 31 28.47 -49.47 -9.57
N ILE A 32 27.19 -49.68 -9.28
CA ILE A 32 26.32 -48.73 -8.60
C ILE A 32 26.14 -49.23 -7.17
N VAL A 33 26.42 -48.37 -6.21
CA VAL A 33 26.27 -48.68 -4.78
C VAL A 33 25.25 -47.75 -4.13
N GLU A 34 24.46 -48.25 -3.18
CA GLU A 34 23.47 -47.46 -2.45
C GLU A 34 23.86 -47.31 -0.99
N MET A 35 23.78 -46.07 -0.50
CA MET A 35 23.87 -45.74 0.91
C MET A 35 22.76 -44.76 1.28
N MET A 36 21.97 -45.09 2.29
CA MET A 36 20.85 -44.25 2.76
C MET A 36 19.87 -43.86 1.63
N LYS A 37 19.59 -44.76 0.69
CA LYS A 37 18.73 -44.53 -0.50
C LYS A 37 19.30 -43.55 -1.53
N ILE A 38 20.60 -43.28 -1.48
CA ILE A 38 21.32 -42.49 -2.46
C ILE A 38 22.29 -43.40 -3.20
N GLU A 39 22.15 -43.46 -4.51
CA GLU A 39 23.03 -44.22 -5.38
C GLU A 39 24.31 -43.43 -5.69
N ARG A 40 25.42 -44.13 -5.74
CA ARG A 40 26.71 -43.58 -6.13
C ARG A 40 27.38 -44.49 -7.15
N LEU A 41 27.92 -43.88 -8.19
CA LEU A 41 28.70 -44.60 -9.21
C LEU A 41 30.11 -44.88 -8.66
N VAL A 42 30.58 -46.09 -8.82
CA VAL A 42 31.98 -46.49 -8.58
C VAL A 42 32.64 -46.62 -9.93
N GLU A 43 33.60 -45.77 -10.22
CA GLU A 43 34.21 -45.61 -11.53
C GLU A 43 35.60 -46.27 -11.61
N ALA A 44 36.01 -46.63 -12.83
CA ALA A 44 37.34 -47.12 -13.14
C ALA A 44 38.40 -46.02 -12.94
N PRO A 45 39.47 -46.23 -12.19
CA PRO A 45 40.52 -45.24 -11.92
C PRO A 45 41.48 -45.04 -13.12
N ALA A 46 41.53 -45.96 -14.08
CA ALA A 46 42.39 -45.93 -15.27
C ALA A 46 41.80 -46.75 -16.39
N ASP A 47 42.28 -46.55 -17.61
CA ASP A 47 41.99 -47.45 -18.74
C ASP A 47 42.60 -48.84 -18.44
N GLY A 48 41.79 -49.91 -18.66
CA GLY A 48 42.30 -51.24 -18.37
C GLY A 48 41.28 -52.37 -18.60
N VAL A 49 41.66 -53.56 -18.20
CA VAL A 49 40.81 -54.76 -18.27
C VAL A 49 40.45 -55.20 -16.85
N ILE A 50 39.15 -55.45 -16.61
CA ILE A 50 38.68 -56.03 -15.35
C ILE A 50 39.16 -57.45 -15.23
N THR A 51 39.97 -57.75 -14.21
CA THR A 51 40.54 -59.07 -13.98
C THR A 51 39.68 -59.91 -13.06
N GLU A 52 39.01 -59.30 -12.11
CA GLU A 52 38.14 -60.02 -11.16
C GLU A 52 37.06 -59.07 -10.63
N VAL A 53 35.85 -59.62 -10.44
CA VAL A 53 34.72 -58.96 -9.72
C VAL A 53 34.48 -59.77 -8.46
N ARG A 54 34.50 -59.18 -7.26
CA ARG A 54 34.45 -59.88 -5.97
C ARG A 54 33.17 -59.74 -5.20
N VAL A 55 32.20 -59.05 -5.77
CA VAL A 55 30.91 -58.76 -5.12
C VAL A 55 29.76 -59.06 -6.03
N SER A 56 28.56 -59.20 -5.46
CA SER A 56 27.31 -59.43 -6.18
C SER A 56 26.27 -58.37 -5.87
N ALA A 57 25.33 -58.15 -6.80
CA ALA A 57 24.21 -57.24 -6.54
C ALA A 57 23.39 -57.70 -5.32
N GLY A 58 23.02 -56.75 -4.45
CA GLY A 58 22.36 -57.00 -3.17
C GLY A 58 23.31 -57.24 -1.99
N GLU A 59 24.62 -57.36 -2.22
CA GLU A 59 25.61 -57.57 -1.18
C GLU A 59 25.89 -56.25 -0.39
N VAL A 60 26.01 -56.39 0.94
CA VAL A 60 26.42 -55.29 1.81
C VAL A 60 27.91 -55.34 2.00
N VAL A 61 28.60 -54.25 1.64
CA VAL A 61 30.06 -54.13 1.69
C VAL A 61 30.51 -53.02 2.66
N LYS A 62 31.71 -53.12 3.16
CA LYS A 62 32.31 -52.16 4.04
C LYS A 62 33.19 -51.14 3.26
N ALA A 63 33.34 -49.94 3.80
CA ALA A 63 34.26 -48.95 3.26
C ALA A 63 35.65 -49.55 3.06
N GLY A 64 36.23 -49.38 1.86
CA GLY A 64 37.52 -49.92 1.49
C GLY A 64 37.53 -51.41 1.09
N GLN A 65 36.40 -52.11 1.13
CA GLN A 65 36.26 -53.48 0.61
C GLN A 65 36.48 -53.47 -0.91
N VAL A 66 37.29 -54.39 -1.42
CA VAL A 66 37.57 -54.48 -2.86
C VAL A 66 36.32 -55.04 -3.58
N LEU A 67 35.83 -54.31 -4.54
CA LEU A 67 34.69 -54.65 -5.39
C LEU A 67 35.12 -55.35 -6.66
N ALA A 68 36.18 -54.82 -7.30
CA ALA A 68 36.78 -55.38 -8.52
C ALA A 68 38.28 -55.06 -8.58
N THR A 69 39.01 -55.75 -9.42
CA THR A 69 40.39 -55.47 -9.75
C THR A 69 40.55 -55.18 -11.24
N LEU A 70 41.35 -54.17 -11.56
CA LEU A 70 41.61 -53.71 -12.93
C LEU A 70 43.10 -53.78 -13.20
N GLU A 71 43.48 -54.36 -14.33
CA GLU A 71 44.87 -54.33 -14.86
C GLU A 71 44.94 -53.20 -15.89
N GLU A 72 45.76 -52.18 -15.62
CA GLU A 72 45.95 -51.05 -16.49
C GLU A 72 46.54 -51.49 -17.85
N GLN A 73 45.84 -51.22 -18.90
CA GLN A 73 46.25 -51.53 -20.26
C GLN A 73 45.74 -50.41 -21.21
N SER A 74 46.61 -49.98 -22.14
CA SER A 74 46.22 -48.98 -23.15
C SER A 74 45.12 -49.60 -24.05
N ILE A 75 43.92 -49.00 -23.99
CA ILE A 75 42.80 -49.41 -24.82
C ILE A 75 42.87 -48.64 -26.14
N ALA A 76 42.88 -49.37 -27.29
CA ALA A 76 42.79 -48.73 -28.60
C ALA A 76 41.46 -47.97 -28.71
N ALA A 77 41.48 -46.75 -29.26
CA ALA A 77 40.41 -45.75 -29.29
C ALA A 77 39.10 -46.14 -30.00
N ASN A 78 38.75 -47.40 -30.08
CA ASN A 78 37.53 -47.94 -30.73
C ASN A 78 36.54 -48.63 -29.78
N ALA A 79 36.81 -48.66 -28.50
CA ALA A 79 35.78 -49.07 -27.53
C ALA A 79 35.24 -47.76 -26.89
N ALA A 80 34.42 -47.04 -27.60
CA ALA A 80 33.44 -46.18 -26.95
C ALA A 80 32.54 -47.15 -26.17
N ALA A 81 32.91 -47.44 -24.92
CA ALA A 81 31.96 -47.97 -23.96
C ALA A 81 30.82 -46.98 -23.93
N ASP A 82 29.60 -47.45 -24.13
CA ASP A 82 28.39 -46.70 -23.87
C ASP A 82 28.55 -46.08 -22.48
N ALA A 83 28.90 -44.78 -22.46
CA ALA A 83 28.62 -43.99 -21.27
C ALA A 83 27.14 -44.26 -21.01
N PRO A 84 26.73 -44.53 -19.77
CA PRO A 84 25.32 -44.71 -19.51
C PRO A 84 24.63 -43.47 -20.10
N ASP A 85 23.77 -43.75 -21.07
CA ASP A 85 22.83 -42.76 -21.58
C ASP A 85 21.90 -42.48 -20.39
N ASP A 86 22.30 -41.53 -19.55
CA ASP A 86 21.45 -41.01 -18.49
C ASP A 86 20.24 -40.25 -19.08
N GLY A 87 19.84 -40.55 -20.30
CA GLY A 87 18.68 -40.00 -20.98
C GLY A 87 18.79 -38.50 -21.30
N ALA A 88 20.02 -37.96 -21.32
CA ALA A 88 20.24 -36.53 -21.34
C ALA A 88 20.28 -35.90 -22.76
N SER A 89 19.57 -36.44 -23.72
CA SER A 89 19.33 -35.74 -25.00
C SER A 89 18.00 -34.97 -25.03
N GLY A 90 17.27 -34.87 -23.91
CA GLY A 90 16.01 -34.16 -23.76
C GLY A 90 15.92 -33.36 -22.45
N GLU A 91 14.88 -32.52 -22.32
CA GLU A 91 14.55 -31.87 -21.08
C GLU A 91 14.30 -32.91 -19.98
N ARG A 92 14.85 -32.70 -18.78
CA ARG A 92 14.60 -33.57 -17.61
C ARG A 92 13.10 -33.66 -17.32
N ALA A 93 12.60 -34.86 -17.00
CA ALA A 93 11.17 -35.08 -16.80
C ALA A 93 10.57 -34.26 -15.66
N ASP A 94 11.32 -34.05 -14.58
CA ASP A 94 10.92 -33.19 -13.44
C ASP A 94 10.84 -31.72 -13.84
N LEU A 95 11.73 -31.23 -14.70
CA LEU A 95 11.72 -29.89 -15.22
C LEU A 95 10.59 -29.69 -16.23
N ALA A 96 10.34 -30.66 -17.09
CA ALA A 96 9.20 -30.64 -18.02
C ALA A 96 7.85 -30.59 -17.27
N GLU A 97 7.69 -31.40 -16.20
CA GLU A 97 6.52 -31.31 -15.33
C GLU A 97 6.36 -29.93 -14.69
N TYR A 98 7.44 -29.38 -14.15
CA TYR A 98 7.44 -28.02 -13.59
C TYR A 98 6.99 -26.98 -14.62
N HIS A 99 7.56 -26.98 -15.83
CA HIS A 99 7.18 -26.02 -16.87
C HIS A 99 5.73 -26.19 -17.31
N ALA A 100 5.26 -27.43 -17.48
CA ALA A 100 3.86 -27.71 -17.80
C ALA A 100 2.90 -27.17 -16.71
N ARG A 101 3.24 -27.36 -15.44
CA ARG A 101 2.44 -26.84 -14.32
C ARG A 101 2.54 -25.32 -14.20
N ARG A 102 3.71 -24.73 -14.48
CA ARG A 102 3.91 -23.27 -14.46
C ARG A 102 3.08 -22.58 -15.53
N ALA A 103 3.04 -23.12 -16.73
CA ALA A 103 2.25 -22.58 -17.84
C ALA A 103 0.73 -22.52 -17.56
N LEU A 104 0.20 -23.34 -16.64
CA LEU A 104 -1.21 -23.28 -16.24
C LEU A 104 -1.56 -22.09 -15.35
N LEU A 105 -0.56 -21.38 -14.83
CA LEU A 105 -0.77 -20.21 -13.98
C LEU A 105 -0.99 -18.93 -14.80
N ASP A 106 -0.56 -18.91 -16.04
CA ASP A 106 -0.62 -17.77 -16.93
C ASP A 106 -2.02 -17.62 -17.57
N ASP A 107 -2.33 -16.42 -18.02
CA ASP A 107 -3.63 -16.08 -18.58
C ASP A 107 -3.95 -16.86 -19.87
N GLU A 108 -2.92 -17.19 -20.66
CA GLU A 108 -3.02 -17.98 -21.89
C GLU A 108 -3.60 -19.37 -21.67
N ALA A 109 -3.49 -19.93 -20.47
CA ALA A 109 -4.09 -21.22 -20.13
C ALA A 109 -5.62 -21.17 -19.99
N ARG A 110 -6.22 -19.97 -19.86
CA ARG A 110 -7.66 -19.78 -19.60
C ARG A 110 -8.29 -18.76 -20.56
N PRO A 111 -8.15 -18.89 -21.90
CA PRO A 111 -8.49 -17.87 -22.88
C PRO A 111 -9.96 -17.43 -22.84
N GLU A 112 -10.89 -18.35 -22.55
CA GLU A 112 -12.31 -18.00 -22.47
C GLU A 112 -12.64 -17.13 -21.26
N ALA A 113 -11.99 -17.35 -20.12
CA ALA A 113 -12.17 -16.55 -18.91
C ALA A 113 -11.59 -15.14 -19.12
N ILE A 114 -10.40 -15.06 -19.71
CA ILE A 114 -9.71 -13.81 -20.02
C ILE A 114 -10.51 -12.99 -21.04
N ALA A 115 -11.00 -13.60 -22.11
CA ALA A 115 -11.86 -12.93 -23.10
C ALA A 115 -13.12 -12.28 -22.47
N LYS A 116 -13.70 -12.90 -21.43
CA LYS A 116 -14.84 -12.31 -20.69
C LYS A 116 -14.43 -11.10 -19.85
N VAL A 117 -13.22 -11.04 -19.33
CA VAL A 117 -12.67 -9.88 -18.61
C VAL A 117 -12.47 -8.73 -19.60
N HIS A 118 -11.77 -8.98 -20.69
CA HIS A 118 -11.50 -7.99 -21.73
C HIS A 118 -12.77 -7.46 -22.41
N ALA A 119 -13.79 -8.32 -22.61
CA ALA A 119 -15.09 -7.90 -23.16
C ALA A 119 -15.84 -6.89 -22.28
N ARG A 120 -15.46 -6.77 -21.00
CA ARG A 120 -15.97 -5.75 -20.05
C ARG A 120 -15.10 -4.49 -20.00
N GLY A 121 -14.07 -4.40 -20.83
CA GLY A 121 -13.09 -3.31 -20.82
C GLY A 121 -12.16 -3.35 -19.60
N ARG A 122 -11.97 -4.52 -18.97
CA ARG A 122 -11.18 -4.69 -17.75
C ARG A 122 -9.93 -5.50 -18.00
N ARG A 123 -8.99 -5.42 -17.07
CA ARG A 123 -7.71 -6.11 -17.09
C ARG A 123 -7.73 -7.32 -16.15
N THR A 124 -6.89 -8.29 -16.42
CA THR A 124 -6.69 -9.44 -15.53
C THR A 124 -5.86 -9.05 -14.31
N ALA A 125 -5.89 -9.90 -13.28
CA ALA A 125 -5.02 -9.75 -12.11
C ALA A 125 -3.55 -9.73 -12.50
N ARG A 126 -3.13 -10.54 -13.48
CA ARG A 126 -1.74 -10.61 -13.95
C ARG A 126 -1.34 -9.40 -14.79
N GLU A 127 -2.23 -8.88 -15.64
CA GLU A 127 -1.99 -7.65 -16.40
C GLU A 127 -1.84 -6.43 -15.47
N ASN A 128 -2.69 -6.30 -14.46
CA ASN A 128 -2.58 -5.25 -13.45
C ASN A 128 -1.30 -5.37 -12.63
N LEU A 129 -0.91 -6.59 -12.26
CA LEU A 129 0.32 -6.84 -11.54
C LEU A 129 1.55 -6.52 -12.40
N ALA A 130 1.57 -6.95 -13.67
CA ALA A 130 2.68 -6.71 -14.58
C ALA A 130 2.89 -5.20 -14.86
N ASP A 131 1.80 -4.42 -14.86
CA ASP A 131 1.89 -2.96 -14.96
C ASP A 131 2.38 -2.31 -13.65
N LEU A 132 1.99 -2.86 -12.47
CA LEU A 132 2.36 -2.29 -11.17
C LEU A 132 3.85 -2.47 -10.87
N VAL A 133 4.38 -3.69 -11.01
CA VAL A 133 5.75 -4.02 -10.60
C VAL A 133 6.75 -3.79 -11.71
N ASP A 134 7.98 -3.49 -11.33
CA ASP A 134 9.08 -3.35 -12.28
C ASP A 134 9.34 -4.69 -12.99
N PRO A 135 9.65 -4.69 -14.30
CA PRO A 135 9.80 -5.90 -15.09
C PRO A 135 10.79 -6.91 -14.49
N GLY A 136 10.34 -8.16 -14.34
CA GLY A 136 11.18 -9.26 -13.84
C GLY A 136 11.41 -9.27 -12.32
N SER A 137 10.88 -8.31 -11.57
CA SER A 137 11.09 -8.21 -10.12
C SER A 137 10.15 -9.08 -9.28
N PHE A 138 9.04 -9.55 -9.83
CA PHE A 138 7.99 -10.21 -9.08
C PHE A 138 8.33 -11.64 -8.68
N GLN A 139 8.33 -11.90 -7.38
CA GLN A 139 8.48 -13.23 -6.79
C GLN A 139 7.16 -13.69 -6.17
N GLU A 140 6.45 -14.60 -6.85
CA GLU A 140 5.15 -15.10 -6.43
C GLU A 140 5.26 -16.13 -5.32
N TYR A 141 4.41 -16.02 -4.30
CA TYR A 141 4.26 -16.97 -3.18
C TYR A 141 3.05 -17.87 -3.40
N GLY A 142 3.22 -19.18 -3.21
CA GLY A 142 2.12 -20.15 -3.26
C GLY A 142 1.42 -20.24 -4.63
N SER A 143 2.14 -20.03 -5.73
CA SER A 143 1.60 -20.04 -7.09
C SER A 143 0.93 -21.36 -7.47
N PHE A 144 1.47 -22.51 -7.00
CA PHE A 144 0.94 -23.85 -7.29
C PHE A 144 -0.23 -24.28 -6.39
N MET A 145 -0.68 -23.42 -5.47
CA MET A 145 -1.91 -23.67 -4.70
C MET A 145 -3.13 -23.70 -5.65
N TYR A 146 -4.16 -24.43 -5.27
CA TYR A 146 -5.46 -24.49 -5.93
C TYR A 146 -6.57 -24.60 -4.89
N ALA A 147 -7.83 -24.35 -5.28
CA ALA A 147 -8.95 -24.30 -4.35
C ALA A 147 -9.15 -25.59 -3.56
N ALA A 148 -9.50 -25.47 -2.28
CA ALA A 148 -9.71 -26.59 -1.36
C ALA A 148 -11.06 -27.30 -1.61
N GLN A 149 -11.27 -27.82 -2.84
CA GLN A 149 -12.55 -28.36 -3.32
C GLN A 149 -12.48 -29.80 -3.85
N LYS A 150 -11.52 -30.62 -3.37
CA LYS A 150 -11.34 -32.03 -3.81
C LYS A 150 -12.59 -32.90 -3.60
N GLY A 151 -13.43 -32.57 -2.62
CA GLY A 151 -14.69 -33.24 -2.42
C GLY A 151 -15.76 -32.96 -3.50
N ARG A 152 -15.52 -31.99 -4.40
CA ARG A 152 -16.47 -31.59 -5.45
C ARG A 152 -15.91 -31.63 -6.85
N ARG A 153 -14.59 -31.54 -7.02
CA ARG A 153 -13.92 -31.39 -8.31
C ARG A 153 -12.68 -32.28 -8.36
N ASP A 154 -12.36 -32.75 -9.55
CA ASP A 154 -11.12 -33.47 -9.82
C ASP A 154 -9.89 -32.56 -9.60
N VAL A 155 -8.76 -33.12 -9.19
CA VAL A 155 -7.53 -32.39 -8.88
C VAL A 155 -6.97 -31.70 -10.13
N ASP A 156 -7.00 -32.33 -11.30
CA ASP A 156 -6.49 -31.74 -12.53
C ASP A 156 -7.36 -30.57 -12.99
N ASP A 157 -8.67 -30.64 -12.75
CA ASP A 157 -9.60 -29.54 -12.97
C ASP A 157 -9.32 -28.38 -12.01
N LEU A 158 -9.08 -28.65 -10.72
CA LEU A 158 -8.72 -27.61 -9.73
C LEU A 158 -7.41 -26.92 -10.10
N ILE A 159 -6.39 -27.67 -10.48
CA ILE A 159 -5.09 -27.17 -10.90
C ILE A 159 -5.23 -26.20 -12.09
N ARG A 160 -6.03 -26.57 -13.08
CA ARG A 160 -6.21 -25.81 -14.32
C ARG A 160 -7.07 -24.57 -14.13
N ASN A 161 -8.17 -24.69 -13.37
CA ASN A 161 -9.22 -23.68 -13.31
C ASN A 161 -9.25 -22.86 -12.01
N THR A 162 -8.39 -23.17 -11.03
CA THR A 162 -8.31 -22.43 -9.77
C THR A 162 -6.86 -22.12 -9.35
N PRO A 163 -6.01 -21.60 -10.28
CA PRO A 163 -4.62 -21.32 -9.97
C PRO A 163 -4.50 -20.33 -8.80
N GLY A 164 -3.54 -20.59 -7.92
CA GLY A 164 -3.27 -19.75 -6.75
C GLY A 164 -4.43 -19.63 -5.76
N ASP A 165 -5.49 -20.44 -5.90
CA ASP A 165 -6.77 -20.30 -5.19
C ASP A 165 -7.41 -18.91 -5.36
N GLY A 166 -7.22 -18.28 -6.54
CA GLY A 166 -7.76 -16.96 -6.86
C GLY A 166 -7.03 -15.79 -6.23
N ILE A 167 -5.80 -15.98 -5.75
CA ILE A 167 -4.93 -14.90 -5.30
C ILE A 167 -3.55 -15.03 -5.96
N VAL A 168 -3.14 -13.98 -6.65
CA VAL A 168 -1.75 -13.78 -7.08
C VAL A 168 -1.10 -12.88 -6.06
N GLY A 169 -0.07 -13.33 -5.35
CA GLY A 169 0.56 -12.54 -4.30
C GLY A 169 2.03 -12.86 -4.13
N GLY A 170 2.82 -11.85 -3.77
CA GLY A 170 4.27 -11.98 -3.64
C GLY A 170 4.95 -10.66 -3.32
N LEU A 171 6.25 -10.61 -3.59
CA LEU A 171 7.09 -9.42 -3.47
C LEU A 171 7.56 -8.99 -4.86
N GLY A 172 7.67 -7.69 -5.07
CA GLY A 172 8.24 -7.09 -6.28
C GLY A 172 8.74 -5.69 -6.01
N THR A 173 9.40 -5.06 -6.95
CA THR A 173 9.75 -3.64 -6.84
C THR A 173 8.78 -2.77 -7.63
N VAL A 174 8.61 -1.53 -7.18
CA VAL A 174 7.82 -0.49 -7.85
C VAL A 174 8.62 0.80 -7.79
N ASN A 175 8.80 1.49 -8.92
CA ASN A 175 9.58 2.73 -9.03
C ASN A 175 11.10 2.58 -8.78
N ALA A 176 11.69 1.40 -8.98
CA ALA A 176 13.10 1.17 -8.70
C ALA A 176 14.05 2.08 -9.51
N GLU A 177 13.64 2.51 -10.70
CA GLU A 177 14.40 3.48 -11.52
C GLU A 177 14.59 4.84 -10.82
N HIS A 178 13.68 5.22 -9.92
CA HIS A 178 13.71 6.49 -9.22
C HIS A 178 14.30 6.42 -7.82
N PHE A 179 14.14 5.29 -7.11
CA PHE A 179 14.46 5.17 -5.68
C PHE A 179 15.45 4.04 -5.37
N GLY A 180 15.82 3.21 -6.37
CA GLY A 180 16.66 2.02 -6.19
C GLY A 180 15.86 0.81 -5.67
N GLU A 181 16.40 -0.39 -5.86
CA GLU A 181 15.71 -1.66 -5.58
C GLU A 181 15.30 -1.81 -4.11
N GLU A 182 16.18 -1.46 -3.18
CA GLU A 182 15.96 -1.63 -1.74
C GLU A 182 14.76 -0.82 -1.24
N ALA A 183 14.66 0.46 -1.64
CA ALA A 183 13.57 1.35 -1.25
C ALA A 183 12.27 1.08 -2.02
N SER A 184 12.33 0.28 -3.09
CA SER A 184 11.21 0.03 -4.00
C SER A 184 10.51 -1.30 -3.79
N LEU A 185 11.00 -2.13 -2.86
CA LEU A 185 10.38 -3.42 -2.56
C LEU A 185 8.99 -3.23 -1.95
N VAL A 186 8.00 -3.96 -2.48
CA VAL A 186 6.60 -3.92 -2.03
C VAL A 186 6.02 -5.33 -1.94
N GLY A 187 5.09 -5.54 -1.01
CA GLY A 187 4.21 -6.69 -1.00
C GLY A 187 3.00 -6.43 -1.90
N VAL A 188 2.61 -7.40 -2.70
CA VAL A 188 1.43 -7.29 -3.57
C VAL A 188 0.52 -8.49 -3.37
N MET A 189 -0.78 -8.23 -3.29
CA MET A 189 -1.84 -9.24 -3.32
C MET A 189 -2.90 -8.82 -4.33
N SER A 190 -3.21 -9.67 -5.29
CA SER A 190 -4.27 -9.43 -6.28
C SER A 190 -5.26 -10.58 -6.30
N TYR A 191 -6.53 -10.29 -6.06
CA TYR A 191 -7.59 -11.25 -6.28
C TYR A 191 -7.84 -11.41 -7.78
N ASP A 192 -7.90 -12.68 -8.24
CA ASP A 192 -8.24 -13.03 -9.60
C ASP A 192 -9.74 -13.33 -9.69
N TYR A 193 -10.51 -12.37 -10.19
CA TYR A 193 -11.97 -12.53 -10.33
C TYR A 193 -12.37 -13.68 -11.28
N THR A 194 -11.48 -14.10 -12.18
CA THR A 194 -11.71 -15.26 -13.07
C THR A 194 -11.75 -16.57 -12.30
N VAL A 195 -11.17 -16.62 -11.11
CA VAL A 195 -11.14 -17.77 -10.23
C VAL A 195 -12.23 -17.63 -9.17
N LEU A 196 -13.34 -18.35 -9.36
CA LEU A 196 -14.44 -18.41 -8.40
C LEU A 196 -14.93 -17.02 -7.94
N ALA A 197 -14.99 -16.06 -8.88
CA ALA A 197 -15.41 -14.66 -8.67
C ALA A 197 -14.61 -13.92 -7.57
N GLY A 198 -13.33 -14.17 -7.44
CA GLY A 198 -12.45 -13.53 -6.45
C GLY A 198 -12.85 -13.81 -5.00
N THR A 199 -13.64 -14.87 -4.76
CA THR A 199 -14.07 -15.22 -3.40
C THR A 199 -12.91 -15.77 -2.57
N GLN A 200 -12.95 -15.49 -1.27
CA GLN A 200 -11.91 -15.88 -0.33
C GLN A 200 -12.04 -17.37 0.05
N GLY A 201 -11.15 -18.20 -0.49
CA GLY A 201 -11.04 -19.60 -0.17
C GLY A 201 -10.02 -19.90 0.93
N PHE A 202 -10.02 -21.12 1.43
CA PHE A 202 -9.13 -21.56 2.51
C PHE A 202 -7.64 -21.41 2.12
N ARG A 203 -7.25 -21.88 0.95
CA ARG A 203 -5.87 -21.78 0.48
C ARG A 203 -5.44 -20.34 0.22
N GLY A 204 -6.38 -19.49 -0.20
CA GLY A 204 -6.17 -18.06 -0.32
C GLY A 204 -5.89 -17.39 1.04
N HIS A 205 -6.54 -17.83 2.13
CA HIS A 205 -6.21 -17.39 3.47
C HIS A 205 -4.83 -17.85 3.92
N GLU A 206 -4.47 -19.14 3.70
CA GLU A 206 -3.11 -19.65 4.00
C GLU A 206 -2.03 -18.84 3.28
N LYS A 207 -2.27 -18.47 2.00
CA LYS A 207 -1.35 -17.62 1.23
C LYS A 207 -1.19 -16.22 1.85
N LYS A 208 -2.28 -15.57 2.24
CA LYS A 208 -2.25 -14.27 2.93
C LYS A 208 -1.54 -14.37 4.29
N ASP A 209 -1.89 -15.38 5.08
CA ASP A 209 -1.30 -15.62 6.40
C ASP A 209 0.20 -15.95 6.33
N ARG A 210 0.69 -16.39 5.15
CA ARG A 210 2.12 -16.54 4.89
C ARG A 210 2.79 -15.25 4.43
N LEU A 211 2.14 -14.45 3.56
CA LEU A 211 2.74 -13.25 2.96
C LEU A 211 2.72 -12.03 3.89
N LEU A 212 1.61 -11.78 4.59
CA LEU A 212 1.44 -10.59 5.44
C LEU A 212 2.49 -10.49 6.57
N PRO A 213 2.87 -11.59 7.27
CA PRO A 213 4.00 -11.55 8.20
C PRO A 213 5.35 -11.21 7.56
N VAL A 214 5.56 -11.58 6.29
CA VAL A 214 6.77 -11.21 5.55
C VAL A 214 6.80 -9.71 5.27
N VAL A 215 5.66 -9.13 4.86
CA VAL A 215 5.50 -7.69 4.68
C VAL A 215 5.77 -6.94 5.99
N ASP A 216 5.20 -7.40 7.13
CA ASP A 216 5.45 -6.82 8.46
C ASP A 216 6.92 -6.94 8.87
N GLN A 217 7.56 -8.08 8.62
CA GLN A 217 8.96 -8.30 8.96
C GLN A 217 9.92 -7.44 8.14
N LEU A 218 9.63 -7.29 6.84
CA LEU A 218 10.45 -6.50 5.92
C LEU A 218 10.14 -4.99 6.01
N GLN A 219 9.02 -4.61 6.64
CA GLN A 219 8.54 -3.23 6.74
C GLN A 219 8.42 -2.56 5.37
N VAL A 220 7.87 -3.29 4.39
CA VAL A 220 7.66 -2.82 3.02
C VAL A 220 6.19 -2.44 2.78
N PRO A 221 5.89 -1.49 1.89
CA PRO A 221 4.53 -1.15 1.51
C PRO A 221 3.72 -2.35 1.02
N LEU A 222 2.39 -2.28 1.14
CA LEU A 222 1.47 -3.30 0.66
C LEU A 222 0.49 -2.74 -0.36
N VAL A 223 0.33 -3.42 -1.50
CA VAL A 223 -0.72 -3.14 -2.50
C VAL A 223 -1.68 -4.32 -2.57
N LEU A 224 -2.98 -4.04 -2.44
CA LEU A 224 -4.06 -5.01 -2.51
C LEU A 224 -5.01 -4.67 -3.66
N PHE A 225 -5.11 -5.52 -4.68
CA PHE A 225 -6.22 -5.48 -5.63
C PHE A 225 -7.37 -6.30 -5.03
N ALA A 226 -8.44 -5.62 -4.59
CA ALA A 226 -9.42 -6.15 -3.64
C ALA A 226 -10.73 -6.64 -4.28
N GLU A 227 -10.79 -6.84 -5.59
CA GLU A 227 -12.00 -7.32 -6.27
C GLU A 227 -12.40 -8.72 -5.77
N GLY A 228 -13.68 -8.90 -5.40
CA GLY A 228 -14.18 -10.22 -5.03
C GLY A 228 -15.50 -10.23 -4.28
N GLY A 229 -16.10 -11.41 -4.23
CA GLY A 229 -17.44 -11.66 -3.67
C GLY A 229 -17.48 -11.95 -2.17
N GLY A 230 -16.38 -11.84 -1.43
CA GLY A 230 -16.33 -12.21 -0.02
C GLY A 230 -15.99 -13.69 0.22
N GLY A 231 -16.44 -14.24 1.35
CA GLY A 231 -16.15 -15.62 1.73
C GLY A 231 -16.69 -16.67 0.76
N ARG A 232 -15.96 -17.76 0.57
CA ARG A 232 -16.33 -18.87 -0.31
C ARG A 232 -16.99 -20.00 0.48
N PRO A 233 -18.29 -20.28 0.28
CA PRO A 233 -18.99 -21.34 1.03
C PRO A 233 -18.79 -22.75 0.47
N GLY A 234 -17.94 -22.93 -0.54
CA GLY A 234 -17.84 -24.18 -1.31
C GLY A 234 -16.61 -25.03 -1.05
N ASP A 235 -15.69 -24.63 -0.22
CA ASP A 235 -14.49 -25.38 0.10
C ASP A 235 -14.81 -26.61 0.95
N THR A 236 -14.25 -27.77 0.58
CA THR A 236 -14.54 -29.08 1.19
C THR A 236 -13.36 -29.64 1.99
N ASP A 237 -12.13 -29.21 1.69
CA ASP A 237 -10.90 -29.73 2.28
C ASP A 237 -10.38 -28.76 3.37
N THR A 238 -11.29 -28.30 4.25
CA THR A 238 -10.94 -27.38 5.33
C THR A 238 -10.85 -28.12 6.66
N PRO A 239 -9.87 -27.79 7.52
CA PRO A 239 -9.75 -28.39 8.85
C PRO A 239 -10.64 -27.74 9.91
N PHE A 240 -11.59 -26.87 9.52
CA PHE A 240 -12.42 -26.08 10.42
C PHE A 240 -13.86 -25.97 9.91
N LEU A 241 -14.76 -25.55 10.80
CA LEU A 241 -16.16 -25.35 10.49
C LEU A 241 -16.46 -23.97 9.87
N ALA A 242 -15.97 -22.90 10.47
CA ALA A 242 -16.33 -21.53 10.11
C ALA A 242 -15.16 -20.61 9.72
N GLY A 243 -13.93 -21.03 9.96
CA GLY A 243 -12.73 -20.26 9.60
C GLY A 243 -12.46 -19.01 10.48
N LEU A 244 -13.11 -18.87 11.64
CA LEU A 244 -12.95 -17.69 12.49
C LEU A 244 -11.58 -17.58 13.17
N GLN A 245 -10.76 -18.63 13.13
CA GLN A 245 -9.38 -18.66 13.63
C GLN A 245 -8.34 -18.18 12.59
N LEU A 246 -8.75 -17.84 11.38
CA LEU A 246 -7.84 -17.36 10.35
C LEU A 246 -7.29 -15.97 10.69
N HIS A 247 -6.02 -15.75 10.43
CA HIS A 247 -5.31 -14.56 10.87
C HIS A 247 -5.28 -13.41 9.86
N SER A 248 -5.72 -13.62 8.62
CA SER A 248 -5.59 -12.66 7.51
C SER A 248 -6.07 -11.26 7.85
N PHE A 249 -7.24 -11.14 8.50
CA PHE A 249 -7.80 -9.83 8.89
C PHE A 249 -6.99 -9.16 10.02
N ALA A 250 -6.57 -9.94 11.01
CA ALA A 250 -5.75 -9.44 12.11
C ALA A 250 -4.37 -8.98 11.60
N TRP A 251 -3.75 -9.75 10.69
CA TRP A 251 -2.50 -9.35 10.07
C TRP A 251 -2.65 -8.09 9.23
N MET A 252 -3.71 -8.02 8.42
CA MET A 252 -3.97 -6.85 7.59
C MET A 252 -4.16 -5.59 8.44
N ALA A 253 -5.01 -5.65 9.48
CA ALA A 253 -5.22 -4.55 10.42
C ALA A 253 -3.93 -4.20 11.21
N ARG A 254 -3.07 -5.19 11.46
CA ARG A 254 -1.78 -4.98 12.10
C ARG A 254 -0.82 -4.14 11.25
N LEU A 255 -0.92 -4.16 9.93
CA LEU A 255 -0.07 -3.37 9.05
C LEU A 255 -0.45 -1.87 9.03
N SER A 256 -1.68 -1.50 9.46
CA SER A 256 -2.10 -0.09 9.53
C SER A 256 -1.11 0.77 10.32
N GLY A 257 -0.62 1.84 9.70
CA GLY A 257 0.38 2.75 10.22
C GLY A 257 1.79 2.15 10.42
N SER A 258 1.97 0.83 10.18
CA SER A 258 3.27 0.17 10.23
C SER A 258 4.00 0.28 8.89
N VAL A 259 3.26 0.09 7.82
CA VAL A 259 3.72 0.22 6.43
C VAL A 259 2.69 0.96 5.60
N PRO A 260 3.08 1.73 4.57
CA PRO A 260 2.13 2.31 3.63
C PRO A 260 1.31 1.24 2.93
N SER A 261 0.00 1.42 2.84
CA SER A 261 -0.90 0.42 2.26
C SER A 261 -1.93 1.04 1.34
N VAL A 262 -2.14 0.39 0.17
CA VAL A 262 -3.08 0.81 -0.87
C VAL A 262 -4.00 -0.34 -1.21
N ALA A 263 -5.31 -0.09 -1.24
CA ALA A 263 -6.27 -0.98 -1.87
C ALA A 263 -6.72 -0.39 -3.20
N ILE A 264 -6.65 -1.18 -4.26
CA ILE A 264 -7.25 -0.86 -5.56
C ILE A 264 -8.54 -1.67 -5.67
N VAL A 265 -9.65 -0.98 -5.90
CA VAL A 265 -10.97 -1.58 -6.07
C VAL A 265 -11.45 -1.28 -7.48
N SER A 266 -11.50 -2.32 -8.30
CA SER A 266 -12.08 -2.31 -9.64
C SER A 266 -13.19 -3.35 -9.70
N GLY A 267 -14.43 -2.93 -9.99
CA GLY A 267 -15.60 -3.78 -9.93
C GLY A 267 -16.09 -4.07 -8.51
N ARG A 268 -16.54 -5.30 -8.27
CA ARG A 268 -17.24 -5.66 -7.02
C ARG A 268 -16.29 -6.04 -5.92
N CYS A 269 -16.42 -5.40 -4.76
CA CYS A 269 -15.63 -5.66 -3.57
C CYS A 269 -16.57 -5.78 -2.36
N PHE A 270 -16.91 -7.01 -1.95
CA PHE A 270 -17.87 -7.25 -0.89
C PHE A 270 -17.30 -8.07 0.27
N ALA A 271 -17.91 -7.91 1.44
CA ALA A 271 -17.64 -8.67 2.67
C ALA A 271 -16.15 -8.70 3.02
N GLY A 272 -15.52 -9.89 3.08
CA GLY A 272 -14.13 -10.03 3.47
C GLY A 272 -13.14 -9.27 2.58
N ASN A 273 -13.43 -9.11 1.27
CA ASN A 273 -12.59 -8.32 0.37
C ASN A 273 -12.67 -6.83 0.73
N ALA A 274 -13.88 -6.32 0.99
CA ALA A 274 -14.07 -4.95 1.45
C ALA A 274 -13.47 -4.71 2.85
N ALA A 275 -13.56 -5.69 3.76
CA ALA A 275 -12.94 -5.59 5.08
C ALA A 275 -11.41 -5.50 5.00
N LEU A 276 -10.76 -6.22 4.08
CA LEU A 276 -9.31 -6.08 3.85
C LEU A 276 -8.95 -4.71 3.24
N ALA A 277 -9.75 -4.23 2.28
CA ALA A 277 -9.55 -2.91 1.68
C ALA A 277 -9.73 -1.78 2.70
N SER A 278 -10.71 -1.89 3.60
CA SER A 278 -11.06 -0.83 4.57
C SER A 278 -9.97 -0.49 5.58
N VAL A 279 -9.01 -1.38 5.80
CA VAL A 279 -7.89 -1.15 6.74
C VAL A 279 -6.62 -0.67 6.05
N CYS A 280 -6.65 -0.48 4.72
CA CYS A 280 -5.56 0.17 3.99
C CYS A 280 -5.56 1.68 4.24
N ASP A 281 -4.39 2.31 4.10
CA ASP A 281 -4.25 3.76 4.25
C ASP A 281 -5.03 4.54 3.20
N VAL A 282 -5.03 4.02 1.96
CA VAL A 282 -5.69 4.64 0.80
C VAL A 282 -6.47 3.59 0.02
N ILE A 283 -7.70 3.94 -0.36
CA ILE A 283 -8.54 3.18 -1.30
C ILE A 283 -8.64 3.96 -2.61
N ILE A 284 -8.16 3.36 -3.69
CA ILE A 284 -8.29 3.85 -5.06
C ILE A 284 -9.36 3.03 -5.76
N ALA A 285 -10.37 3.67 -6.33
CA ALA A 285 -11.46 2.98 -7.01
C ALA A 285 -11.60 3.38 -8.47
N THR A 286 -12.04 2.44 -9.32
CA THR A 286 -12.47 2.72 -10.70
C THR A 286 -13.96 3.09 -10.72
N PRO A 287 -14.47 3.71 -11.81
CA PRO A 287 -15.87 4.17 -11.87
C PRO A 287 -16.92 3.07 -11.75
N ASP A 288 -16.56 1.82 -12.04
CA ASP A 288 -17.42 0.64 -11.95
C ASP A 288 -17.33 -0.10 -10.61
N ALA A 289 -16.59 0.47 -9.65
CA ALA A 289 -16.38 -0.15 -8.34
C ALA A 289 -17.63 -0.09 -7.45
N ASN A 290 -17.79 -1.15 -6.66
CA ASN A 290 -18.79 -1.24 -5.61
C ASN A 290 -18.14 -1.76 -4.32
N LEU A 291 -18.24 -1.03 -3.24
CA LEU A 291 -17.71 -1.45 -1.94
C LEU A 291 -18.85 -1.60 -0.93
N GLY A 292 -18.99 -2.80 -0.35
CA GLY A 292 -20.00 -3.04 0.66
C GLY A 292 -19.69 -4.23 1.57
N MET A 293 -20.26 -4.20 2.77
CA MET A 293 -20.04 -5.27 3.76
C MET A 293 -20.73 -6.58 3.41
N ALA A 294 -21.70 -6.55 2.47
CA ALA A 294 -22.38 -7.75 1.98
C ALA A 294 -22.81 -7.59 0.54
N GLY A 295 -22.73 -8.67 -0.23
CA GLY A 295 -23.35 -8.72 -1.57
C GLY A 295 -24.87 -8.99 -1.51
N PRO A 296 -25.57 -8.91 -2.66
CA PRO A 296 -27.04 -9.02 -2.73
C PRO A 296 -27.62 -10.24 -2.04
N ALA A 297 -27.02 -11.42 -2.22
CA ALA A 297 -27.51 -12.66 -1.64
C ALA A 297 -27.55 -12.67 -0.11
N MET A 298 -26.59 -12.01 0.55
CA MET A 298 -26.58 -11.92 2.01
C MET A 298 -27.59 -10.90 2.54
N ILE A 299 -27.84 -9.81 1.79
CA ILE A 299 -28.86 -8.81 2.12
C ILE A 299 -30.25 -9.44 2.01
N GLU A 300 -30.52 -10.14 0.91
CA GLU A 300 -31.76 -10.87 0.69
C GLU A 300 -31.98 -11.96 1.74
N GLY A 301 -30.96 -12.79 2.02
CA GLY A 301 -31.00 -13.82 3.05
C GLY A 301 -31.23 -13.29 4.47
N GLY A 302 -30.83 -12.03 4.73
CA GLY A 302 -31.08 -11.30 5.97
C GLY A 302 -32.48 -10.64 6.02
N GLY A 303 -33.30 -10.75 4.97
CA GLY A 303 -34.63 -10.14 4.89
C GLY A 303 -34.62 -8.61 4.75
N LEU A 304 -33.49 -8.02 4.28
CA LEU A 304 -33.31 -6.57 4.15
C LEU A 304 -33.71 -6.02 2.77
N GLY A 305 -34.23 -6.87 1.89
CA GLY A 305 -34.70 -6.50 0.54
C GLY A 305 -33.88 -7.13 -0.59
N HIS A 306 -34.27 -6.80 -1.84
CA HIS A 306 -33.57 -7.26 -3.04
C HIS A 306 -32.89 -6.06 -3.70
N TYR A 307 -31.60 -6.17 -3.91
CA TYR A 307 -30.79 -5.12 -4.52
C TYR A 307 -29.90 -5.70 -5.62
N ARG A 308 -29.65 -4.91 -6.65
CA ARG A 308 -28.62 -5.24 -7.62
C ARG A 308 -27.24 -4.98 -7.01
N PRO A 309 -26.20 -5.68 -7.42
CA PRO A 309 -24.83 -5.41 -6.94
C PRO A 309 -24.43 -3.93 -7.06
N GLU A 310 -24.83 -3.29 -8.15
CA GLU A 310 -24.51 -1.90 -8.48
C GLU A 310 -25.18 -0.88 -7.52
N ASP A 311 -26.23 -1.28 -6.82
CA ASP A 311 -26.92 -0.43 -5.84
C ASP A 311 -26.26 -0.46 -4.45
N ILE A 312 -25.26 -1.35 -4.25
CA ILE A 312 -24.61 -1.55 -2.96
C ILE A 312 -23.24 -0.87 -2.94
N GLY A 313 -23.13 0.24 -2.22
CA GLY A 313 -21.89 1.01 -2.09
C GLY A 313 -21.28 1.46 -3.43
N PRO A 314 -22.04 2.11 -4.31
CA PRO A 314 -21.53 2.64 -5.57
C PRO A 314 -20.53 3.78 -5.33
N VAL A 315 -19.67 4.01 -6.30
CA VAL A 315 -18.53 4.96 -6.23
C VAL A 315 -18.95 6.38 -5.85
N ASP A 316 -20.05 6.89 -6.37
CA ASP A 316 -20.57 8.23 -6.09
C ASP A 316 -20.95 8.41 -4.60
N VAL A 317 -21.49 7.38 -3.97
CA VAL A 317 -21.77 7.37 -2.54
C VAL A 317 -20.45 7.24 -1.75
N GLN A 318 -19.60 6.29 -2.11
CA GLN A 318 -18.40 5.97 -1.34
C GLN A 318 -17.27 7.03 -1.45
N THR A 319 -17.29 7.85 -2.51
CA THR A 319 -16.40 9.03 -2.63
C THR A 319 -16.88 10.19 -1.76
N THR A 320 -18.18 10.41 -1.68
CA THR A 320 -18.73 11.55 -0.94
C THR A 320 -18.82 11.31 0.56
N ASN A 321 -18.86 10.05 0.99
CA ASN A 321 -18.85 9.69 2.41
C ASN A 321 -17.44 9.36 2.96
N GLY A 322 -16.38 9.50 2.15
CA GLY A 322 -15.00 9.36 2.59
C GLY A 322 -14.42 7.94 2.60
N VAL A 323 -15.13 6.93 2.12
CA VAL A 323 -14.61 5.55 2.00
C VAL A 323 -13.55 5.47 0.91
N ILE A 324 -13.76 6.12 -0.24
CA ILE A 324 -12.81 6.16 -1.35
C ILE A 324 -11.96 7.42 -1.22
N ASP A 325 -10.63 7.23 -1.21
CA ASP A 325 -9.67 8.32 -1.13
C ASP A 325 -9.38 8.92 -2.51
N LEU A 326 -9.28 8.10 -3.55
CA LEU A 326 -8.95 8.51 -4.92
C LEU A 326 -9.85 7.79 -5.94
N LEU A 327 -10.34 8.55 -6.92
CA LEU A 327 -11.06 8.01 -8.06
C LEU A 327 -10.13 7.99 -9.27
N ALA A 328 -9.91 6.80 -9.82
CA ALA A 328 -9.18 6.59 -11.07
C ALA A 328 -10.14 6.56 -12.26
N ASP A 329 -9.66 6.86 -13.46
CA ASP A 329 -10.47 6.77 -14.68
C ASP A 329 -10.67 5.31 -15.12
N ASP A 330 -9.64 4.48 -14.90
CA ASP A 330 -9.60 3.06 -15.21
C ASP A 330 -8.54 2.33 -14.35
N GLU A 331 -8.32 1.04 -14.61
CA GLU A 331 -7.32 0.24 -13.87
C GLU A 331 -5.88 0.69 -14.12
N THR A 332 -5.56 1.18 -15.32
CA THR A 332 -4.22 1.72 -15.66
C THR A 332 -3.94 2.98 -14.84
N HIS A 333 -4.93 3.88 -14.79
CA HIS A 333 -4.82 5.08 -13.96
C HIS A 333 -4.75 4.74 -12.46
N ALA A 334 -5.49 3.72 -11.98
CA ALA A 334 -5.41 3.27 -10.60
C ALA A 334 -4.00 2.75 -10.25
N VAL A 335 -3.35 2.03 -11.16
CA VAL A 335 -1.95 1.60 -10.99
C VAL A 335 -1.01 2.81 -10.99
N ALA A 336 -1.19 3.78 -11.88
CA ALA A 336 -0.37 4.99 -11.93
C ALA A 336 -0.50 5.82 -10.63
N LEU A 337 -1.72 6.00 -10.11
CA LEU A 337 -1.96 6.65 -8.81
C LEU A 337 -1.31 5.87 -7.66
N THR A 338 -1.33 4.54 -7.71
CA THR A 338 -0.65 3.70 -6.71
C THR A 338 0.87 3.89 -6.74
N LYS A 339 1.48 3.89 -7.92
CA LYS A 339 2.92 4.17 -8.08
C LYS A 339 3.27 5.57 -7.56
N HIS A 340 2.44 6.56 -7.87
CA HIS A 340 2.62 7.93 -7.38
C HIS A 340 2.53 7.99 -5.83
N TYR A 341 1.48 7.37 -5.23
CA TYR A 341 1.32 7.31 -3.78
C TYR A 341 2.52 6.62 -3.10
N LEU A 342 2.93 5.44 -3.57
CA LEU A 342 4.08 4.72 -3.03
C LEU A 342 5.35 5.55 -3.10
N GLY A 343 5.54 6.31 -4.18
CA GLY A 343 6.68 7.20 -4.35
C GLY A 343 6.90 8.16 -3.19
N PHE A 344 5.85 8.60 -2.49
CA PHE A 344 5.99 9.49 -1.33
C PHE A 344 6.70 8.85 -0.13
N PHE A 345 6.77 7.53 -0.07
CA PHE A 345 7.37 6.78 1.04
C PHE A 345 8.71 6.12 0.69
N GLN A 346 9.12 6.16 -0.57
CA GLN A 346 10.32 5.49 -1.07
C GLN A 346 11.59 6.34 -0.99
N GLY A 347 11.50 7.58 -0.53
CA GLY A 347 12.65 8.46 -0.35
C GLY A 347 12.49 9.83 -1.01
N SER A 348 13.57 10.62 -0.98
CA SER A 348 13.61 11.94 -1.61
C SER A 348 14.02 11.84 -3.08
N ARG A 349 13.53 12.78 -3.89
CA ARG A 349 13.94 12.95 -5.30
C ARG A 349 14.99 14.06 -5.42
N ALA A 350 15.98 13.85 -6.26
CA ALA A 350 17.00 14.86 -6.54
C ALA A 350 16.60 15.79 -7.72
N ASP A 351 15.72 15.31 -8.59
CA ASP A 351 15.27 15.94 -9.83
C ASP A 351 13.94 16.70 -9.61
N TRP A 352 13.95 17.74 -8.79
CA TRP A 352 12.77 18.55 -8.52
C TRP A 352 12.88 19.95 -9.16
N GLU A 353 11.75 20.49 -9.54
CA GLU A 353 11.56 21.87 -9.99
C GLU A 353 10.45 22.53 -9.19
N ALA A 354 10.46 23.85 -9.08
CA ALA A 354 9.44 24.61 -8.36
C ALA A 354 8.89 25.74 -9.22
N HIS A 355 7.62 26.08 -8.98
CA HIS A 355 7.00 27.27 -9.56
C HIS A 355 7.67 28.55 -9.07
N ASP A 356 7.48 29.64 -9.83
CA ASP A 356 7.89 30.96 -9.37
C ASP A 356 7.11 31.34 -8.10
N GLN A 357 7.83 31.45 -6.99
CA GLN A 357 7.22 31.74 -5.69
C GLN A 357 6.67 33.17 -5.58
N ALA A 358 7.03 34.08 -6.49
CA ALA A 358 6.44 35.44 -6.52
C ALA A 358 4.92 35.39 -6.76
N ALA A 359 4.42 34.34 -7.46
CA ALA A 359 2.99 34.11 -7.68
C ALA A 359 2.17 33.96 -6.38
N MET A 360 2.80 33.53 -5.28
CA MET A 360 2.13 33.42 -3.97
C MET A 360 1.52 34.76 -3.49
N ARG A 361 2.07 35.89 -3.89
CA ARG A 361 1.60 37.24 -3.48
C ARG A 361 0.21 37.57 -3.99
N ASP A 362 -0.20 36.96 -5.11
CA ASP A 362 -1.44 37.27 -5.82
C ASP A 362 -2.56 36.23 -5.55
N ILE A 363 -2.27 35.17 -4.81
CA ILE A 363 -3.25 34.08 -4.56
C ILE A 363 -4.38 34.56 -3.65
N VAL A 364 -4.06 35.21 -2.53
CA VAL A 364 -5.07 35.72 -1.62
C VAL A 364 -5.47 37.15 -2.04
N PRO A 365 -6.75 37.39 -2.44
CA PRO A 365 -7.19 38.70 -2.91
C PRO A 365 -7.12 39.76 -1.81
N GLU A 366 -6.84 41.00 -2.20
CA GLU A 366 -6.93 42.17 -1.30
C GLU A 366 -8.32 42.34 -0.69
N ASN A 367 -9.37 42.02 -1.47
CA ASN A 367 -10.73 41.98 -0.95
C ASN A 367 -10.91 40.73 -0.07
N ARG A 368 -10.80 40.90 1.23
CA ARG A 368 -10.88 39.83 2.24
C ARG A 368 -12.16 39.01 2.23
N LYS A 369 -13.25 39.46 1.60
CA LYS A 369 -14.52 38.73 1.44
C LYS A 369 -14.57 37.87 0.17
N ARG A 370 -13.57 38.04 -0.72
CA ARG A 370 -13.51 37.26 -1.97
C ARG A 370 -12.89 35.91 -1.70
N ILE A 371 -13.51 34.87 -2.26
CA ILE A 371 -12.94 33.51 -2.25
C ILE A 371 -11.76 33.43 -3.21
N TYR A 372 -10.87 32.47 -2.97
CA TYR A 372 -9.76 32.09 -3.84
C TYR A 372 -9.58 30.57 -3.80
N GLU A 373 -8.84 30.00 -4.75
CA GLU A 373 -8.54 28.58 -4.80
C GLU A 373 -7.28 28.27 -3.98
N VAL A 374 -7.46 27.59 -2.85
CA VAL A 374 -6.32 27.27 -1.96
C VAL A 374 -5.36 26.25 -2.57
N ARG A 375 -5.84 25.46 -3.55
CA ARG A 375 -5.00 24.50 -4.30
C ARG A 375 -3.92 25.19 -5.10
N ASP A 376 -4.14 26.46 -5.53
CA ASP A 376 -3.10 27.27 -6.19
C ASP A 376 -1.93 27.53 -5.23
N ALA A 377 -2.22 27.78 -3.95
CA ALA A 377 -1.17 27.94 -2.93
C ALA A 377 -0.42 26.62 -2.68
N ILE A 378 -1.12 25.49 -2.63
CA ILE A 378 -0.52 24.17 -2.46
C ILE A 378 0.39 23.84 -3.65
N THR A 379 -0.11 24.00 -4.87
CA THR A 379 0.64 23.72 -6.11
C THR A 379 1.86 24.60 -6.26
N THR A 380 1.73 25.91 -5.97
CA THR A 380 2.86 26.85 -6.04
C THR A 380 3.93 26.54 -4.98
N LEU A 381 3.51 26.12 -3.78
CA LEU A 381 4.40 25.73 -2.68
C LEU A 381 5.17 24.45 -2.99
N ALA A 382 4.52 23.47 -3.61
CA ALA A 382 5.06 22.14 -3.91
C ALA A 382 6.08 22.15 -5.07
N ASP A 383 6.80 21.05 -5.20
CA ASP A 383 7.53 20.74 -6.42
C ASP A 383 6.55 20.48 -7.57
N ILE A 384 6.92 20.81 -8.79
CA ILE A 384 6.08 20.61 -9.98
C ILE A 384 5.73 19.11 -10.09
N ASP A 385 4.45 18.81 -10.40
CA ASP A 385 3.89 17.46 -10.58
C ASP A 385 4.06 16.52 -9.37
N SER A 386 4.21 17.09 -8.16
CA SER A 386 4.44 16.31 -6.94
C SER A 386 3.25 16.25 -5.98
N THR A 387 2.07 16.71 -6.37
CA THR A 387 0.91 16.79 -5.47
C THR A 387 -0.05 15.61 -5.68
N LEU A 388 -0.61 15.10 -4.57
CA LEU A 388 -1.68 14.10 -4.59
C LEU A 388 -2.71 14.44 -3.50
N GLU A 389 -3.85 15.00 -3.90
CA GLU A 389 -4.94 15.31 -2.97
C GLU A 389 -5.72 14.04 -2.64
N LEU A 390 -5.91 13.75 -1.35
CA LEU A 390 -6.69 12.63 -0.84
C LEU A 390 -8.09 13.08 -0.42
N ARG A 391 -9.12 12.28 -0.72
CA ARG A 391 -10.54 12.52 -0.37
C ARG A 391 -11.07 13.88 -0.85
N PRO A 392 -10.88 14.31 -2.11
CA PRO A 392 -11.30 15.65 -2.56
C PRO A 392 -12.82 15.87 -2.47
N SER A 393 -13.62 14.81 -2.50
CA SER A 393 -15.09 14.88 -2.45
C SER A 393 -15.68 14.80 -1.04
N PHE A 394 -14.90 14.42 -0.03
CA PHE A 394 -15.30 14.30 1.37
C PHE A 394 -14.67 15.40 2.22
N GLY A 395 -15.38 15.91 3.24
CA GLY A 395 -14.85 16.91 4.16
C GLY A 395 -14.24 18.12 3.45
N LYS A 396 -14.99 18.75 2.54
CA LYS A 396 -14.47 19.70 1.55
C LYS A 396 -13.88 20.97 2.12
N ALA A 397 -14.19 21.33 3.38
CA ALA A 397 -13.63 22.53 4.00
C ALA A 397 -12.14 22.35 4.39
N ILE A 398 -11.63 21.13 4.37
CA ILE A 398 -10.19 20.84 4.50
C ILE A 398 -9.69 20.07 3.28
N VAL A 399 -8.64 20.57 2.66
CA VAL A 399 -7.84 19.92 1.63
C VAL A 399 -6.71 19.15 2.32
N THR A 400 -6.49 17.89 1.91
CA THR A 400 -5.41 17.04 2.42
C THR A 400 -4.58 16.54 1.24
N THR A 401 -3.31 16.88 1.20
CA THR A 401 -2.45 16.64 0.04
C THR A 401 -1.09 16.10 0.47
N LEU A 402 -0.67 14.99 -0.12
CA LEU A 402 0.75 14.60 -0.13
C LEU A 402 1.45 15.41 -1.22
N ALA A 403 2.63 15.93 -0.92
CA ALA A 403 3.40 16.76 -1.85
C ALA A 403 4.90 16.57 -1.60
N ARG A 404 5.72 17.19 -2.46
CA ARG A 404 7.17 17.30 -2.23
C ARG A 404 7.59 18.76 -2.16
N ILE A 405 8.56 19.02 -1.32
CA ILE A 405 9.29 20.30 -1.27
C ILE A 405 10.78 19.99 -1.28
N GLU A 406 11.49 20.50 -2.27
CA GLU A 406 12.91 20.19 -2.51
C GLU A 406 13.15 18.68 -2.57
N GLY A 407 12.28 17.96 -3.26
CA GLY A 407 12.29 16.49 -3.43
C GLY A 407 11.85 15.69 -2.20
N ARG A 408 11.60 16.33 -1.05
CA ARG A 408 11.23 15.65 0.21
C ARG A 408 9.72 15.62 0.37
N THR A 409 9.18 14.48 0.75
CA THR A 409 7.74 14.33 1.00
C THR A 409 7.29 15.11 2.23
N VAL A 410 6.15 15.76 2.09
CA VAL A 410 5.43 16.49 3.14
C VAL A 410 3.93 16.21 3.03
N GLY A 411 3.22 16.26 4.17
CA GLY A 411 1.77 16.35 4.19
C GLY A 411 1.32 17.81 4.29
N ILE A 412 0.33 18.21 3.52
CA ILE A 412 -0.25 19.54 3.57
C ILE A 412 -1.72 19.44 3.94
N ILE A 413 -2.15 20.14 4.99
CA ILE A 413 -3.57 20.38 5.29
C ILE A 413 -3.86 21.87 5.03
N ALA A 414 -4.99 22.17 4.39
CA ALA A 414 -5.37 23.54 4.09
C ALA A 414 -6.87 23.74 4.25
N ASN A 415 -7.29 24.90 4.76
CA ASN A 415 -8.71 25.24 4.72
C ASN A 415 -9.11 25.70 3.32
N ASP A 416 -10.25 25.22 2.82
CA ASP A 416 -10.82 25.62 1.53
C ASP A 416 -11.87 26.72 1.72
N PRO A 417 -11.55 28.01 1.44
CA PRO A 417 -12.52 29.08 1.57
C PRO A 417 -13.68 28.99 0.57
N GLY A 418 -13.56 28.18 -0.47
CA GLY A 418 -14.64 27.88 -1.42
C GLY A 418 -15.77 27.05 -0.81
N HIS A 419 -15.51 26.33 0.30
CA HIS A 419 -16.50 25.54 1.00
C HIS A 419 -16.70 26.03 2.44
N LEU A 420 -17.92 26.41 2.80
CA LEU A 420 -18.30 26.97 4.11
C LEU A 420 -17.40 28.15 4.56
N GLY A 421 -16.75 28.85 3.63
CA GLY A 421 -15.79 29.91 3.92
C GLY A 421 -14.54 29.44 4.67
N GLY A 422 -14.24 28.14 4.64
CA GLY A 422 -13.16 27.50 5.38
C GLY A 422 -13.53 27.06 6.80
N ALA A 423 -14.82 27.13 7.19
CA ALA A 423 -15.28 26.64 8.48
C ALA A 423 -15.21 25.10 8.53
N ILE A 424 -14.68 24.56 9.63
CA ILE A 424 -14.43 23.13 9.79
C ILE A 424 -15.70 22.45 10.29
N ASP A 425 -16.31 21.59 9.48
CA ASP A 425 -17.42 20.71 9.85
C ASP A 425 -16.92 19.33 10.35
N ALA A 426 -17.82 18.46 10.74
CA ALA A 426 -17.50 17.14 11.29
C ALA A 426 -16.65 16.29 10.30
N ASP A 427 -17.09 16.22 9.04
CA ASP A 427 -16.41 15.45 8.00
C ASP A 427 -15.00 15.99 7.72
N SER A 428 -14.85 17.32 7.68
CA SER A 428 -13.56 17.97 7.50
C SER A 428 -12.62 17.77 8.69
N ALA A 429 -13.17 17.76 9.91
CA ALA A 429 -12.40 17.48 11.12
C ALA A 429 -11.86 16.04 11.12
N ASP A 430 -12.68 15.07 10.74
CA ASP A 430 -12.25 13.67 10.63
C ASP A 430 -11.24 13.46 9.51
N LYS A 431 -11.47 14.06 8.33
CA LYS A 431 -10.52 14.03 7.22
C LYS A 431 -9.15 14.58 7.62
N GLY A 432 -9.14 15.77 8.25
CA GLY A 432 -7.90 16.41 8.72
C GLY A 432 -7.18 15.56 9.77
N ALA A 433 -7.90 15.05 10.77
CA ALA A 433 -7.35 14.23 11.83
C ALA A 433 -6.74 12.92 11.29
N ARG A 434 -7.46 12.22 10.41
CA ARG A 434 -6.96 10.98 9.80
C ARG A 434 -5.71 11.23 8.92
N PHE A 435 -5.69 12.33 8.17
CA PHE A 435 -4.52 12.66 7.37
C PHE A 435 -3.31 13.02 8.25
N MET A 436 -3.50 13.70 9.37
CA MET A 436 -2.45 13.91 10.36
C MET A 436 -1.92 12.59 10.92
N GLN A 437 -2.79 11.62 11.22
CA GLN A 437 -2.37 10.26 11.64
C GLN A 437 -1.55 9.55 10.54
N LEU A 438 -1.97 9.64 9.28
CA LEU A 438 -1.24 9.06 8.14
C LEU A 438 0.18 9.64 8.05
N CYS A 439 0.29 10.96 8.06
CA CYS A 439 1.59 11.63 8.00
C CYS A 439 2.48 11.27 9.20
N ASP A 440 1.92 11.30 10.42
CA ASP A 440 2.67 10.95 11.62
C ASP A 440 3.10 9.49 11.61
N ALA A 441 2.22 8.55 11.21
CA ALA A 441 2.51 7.12 11.17
C ALA A 441 3.71 6.81 10.27
N HIS A 442 3.82 7.49 9.14
CA HIS A 442 4.88 7.26 8.17
C HIS A 442 6.03 8.28 8.24
N GLY A 443 6.06 9.11 9.29
CA GLY A 443 7.17 10.04 9.55
C GLY A 443 7.25 11.23 8.57
N LEU A 444 6.13 11.62 7.95
CA LEU A 444 6.06 12.71 6.99
C LEU A 444 5.89 14.06 7.72
N PRO A 445 6.80 15.03 7.55
CA PRO A 445 6.62 16.40 8.06
C PRO A 445 5.35 17.04 7.49
N MET A 446 4.73 17.95 8.25
CA MET A 446 3.44 18.53 7.89
C MET A 446 3.46 20.05 7.80
N ILE A 447 2.62 20.57 6.93
CA ILE A 447 2.35 21.99 6.75
C ILE A 447 0.84 22.23 6.87
N SER A 448 0.44 23.20 7.66
CA SER A 448 -0.91 23.72 7.71
C SER A 448 -0.97 25.07 7.00
N LEU A 449 -1.86 25.20 6.03
CA LEU A 449 -2.22 26.46 5.39
C LEU A 449 -3.58 26.90 5.96
N CYS A 450 -3.55 27.81 6.93
CA CYS A 450 -4.72 28.18 7.72
C CYS A 450 -5.47 29.35 7.09
N ASP A 451 -6.74 29.16 6.75
CA ASP A 451 -7.72 30.21 6.43
C ASP A 451 -9.12 29.79 6.91
N THR A 452 -9.34 29.80 8.22
CA THR A 452 -10.60 29.34 8.82
C THR A 452 -11.25 30.39 9.71
N PRO A 453 -12.60 30.58 9.61
CA PRO A 453 -13.37 31.36 10.57
C PRO A 453 -13.65 30.62 11.88
N GLY A 454 -13.19 29.38 12.02
CA GLY A 454 -13.43 28.52 13.16
C GLY A 454 -14.12 27.21 12.79
N PHE A 455 -14.58 26.50 13.80
CA PHE A 455 -15.43 25.33 13.61
C PHE A 455 -16.84 25.73 13.20
N MET A 456 -17.53 24.85 12.48
CA MET A 456 -18.95 25.00 12.19
C MET A 456 -19.76 24.98 13.50
N VAL A 457 -20.77 25.83 13.61
CA VAL A 457 -21.58 26.00 14.82
C VAL A 457 -23.06 26.01 14.47
N GLY A 458 -23.89 25.75 15.47
CA GLY A 458 -25.34 25.82 15.34
C GLY A 458 -26.04 24.46 15.56
N PRO A 459 -27.37 24.47 15.75
CA PRO A 459 -28.12 23.26 16.09
C PRO A 459 -27.96 22.12 15.09
N GLU A 460 -27.86 22.42 13.80
CA GLU A 460 -27.68 21.42 12.73
C GLU A 460 -26.29 20.78 12.78
N ALA A 461 -25.25 21.58 13.02
CA ALA A 461 -23.89 21.07 13.19
C ALA A 461 -23.80 20.14 14.42
N GLU A 462 -24.43 20.50 15.53
CA GLU A 462 -24.39 19.68 16.75
C GLU A 462 -25.09 18.31 16.56
N GLN A 463 -26.05 18.18 15.63
CA GLN A 463 -26.69 16.89 15.32
C GLN A 463 -25.71 15.88 14.69
N THR A 464 -24.60 16.33 14.13
CA THR A 464 -23.54 15.49 13.57
C THR A 464 -22.48 15.11 14.61
N ALA A 465 -22.73 15.28 15.90
CA ALA A 465 -21.77 15.05 16.99
C ALA A 465 -20.48 15.89 16.87
N GLN A 466 -20.61 17.12 16.38
CA GLN A 466 -19.57 18.08 16.03
C GLN A 466 -18.45 18.17 17.10
N VAL A 467 -18.82 18.27 18.38
CA VAL A 467 -17.87 18.38 19.51
C VAL A 467 -16.89 17.20 19.57
N ARG A 468 -17.33 15.97 19.25
CA ARG A 468 -16.47 14.79 19.25
C ARG A 468 -15.52 14.76 18.06
N HIS A 469 -16.00 15.11 16.88
CA HIS A 469 -15.19 15.19 15.66
C HIS A 469 -14.11 16.26 15.79
N PHE A 470 -14.43 17.44 16.33
CA PHE A 470 -13.42 18.48 16.61
C PHE A 470 -12.38 18.04 17.64
N GLY A 471 -12.84 17.38 18.71
CA GLY A 471 -11.98 16.85 19.76
C GLY A 471 -10.90 15.92 19.20
N ARG A 472 -11.21 15.18 18.14
CA ARG A 472 -10.28 14.29 17.45
C ARG A 472 -9.10 15.05 16.84
N MET A 473 -9.34 16.20 16.17
CA MET A 473 -8.24 17.03 15.63
C MET A 473 -7.27 17.47 16.73
N PHE A 474 -7.77 17.89 17.91
CA PHE A 474 -6.93 18.26 19.04
C PHE A 474 -6.11 17.10 19.59
N VAL A 475 -6.75 15.94 19.78
CA VAL A 475 -6.07 14.75 20.33
C VAL A 475 -4.98 14.28 19.37
N VAL A 476 -5.28 14.17 18.08
CA VAL A 476 -4.31 13.77 17.07
C VAL A 476 -3.21 14.81 16.93
N GLY A 477 -3.55 16.08 16.82
CA GLY A 477 -2.57 17.19 16.71
C GLY A 477 -1.59 17.22 17.89
N ALA A 478 -2.09 17.07 19.12
CA ALA A 478 -1.24 17.03 20.32
C ALA A 478 -0.36 15.76 20.42
N SER A 479 -0.68 14.72 19.65
CA SER A 479 0.06 13.45 19.64
C SER A 479 1.09 13.35 18.52
N LEU A 480 1.18 14.34 17.63
CA LEU A 480 2.11 14.33 16.50
C LEU A 480 3.56 14.27 16.96
N THR A 481 4.34 13.41 16.29
CA THR A 481 5.78 13.26 16.52
C THR A 481 6.61 13.83 15.37
N VAL A 482 5.96 14.14 14.23
CA VAL A 482 6.60 14.71 13.05
C VAL A 482 6.71 16.25 13.15
N PRO A 483 7.66 16.89 12.45
CA PRO A 483 7.71 18.34 12.33
C PRO A 483 6.41 18.89 11.75
N PHE A 484 5.87 19.94 12.37
CA PHE A 484 4.65 20.58 11.91
C PHE A 484 4.85 22.11 11.87
N VAL A 485 4.44 22.75 10.77
CA VAL A 485 4.55 24.19 10.53
C VAL A 485 3.18 24.74 10.16
N THR A 486 2.81 25.91 10.70
CA THR A 486 1.58 26.61 10.33
C THR A 486 1.87 27.90 9.59
N VAL A 487 1.19 28.12 8.46
CA VAL A 487 1.19 29.35 7.68
C VAL A 487 -0.24 29.88 7.63
N ILE A 488 -0.48 31.02 8.22
CA ILE A 488 -1.77 31.72 8.18
C ILE A 488 -1.84 32.52 6.88
N LEU A 489 -2.74 32.10 5.98
CA LEU A 489 -2.93 32.77 4.69
C LEU A 489 -3.83 34.00 4.85
N ARG A 490 -4.94 33.86 5.62
CA ARG A 490 -5.89 34.93 5.86
C ARG A 490 -6.53 34.83 7.24
N LYS A 491 -7.63 34.10 7.42
CA LYS A 491 -8.34 33.97 8.69
C LYS A 491 -7.71 32.90 9.60
N ALA A 492 -7.44 33.26 10.83
CA ALA A 492 -7.07 32.35 11.89
C ALA A 492 -7.92 32.66 13.12
N VAL A 493 -9.13 32.05 13.18
CA VAL A 493 -10.13 32.39 14.18
C VAL A 493 -10.37 31.28 15.17
N GLY A 494 -10.17 31.57 16.44
CA GLY A 494 -10.58 30.78 17.58
C GLY A 494 -10.04 29.32 17.57
N LEU A 495 -10.87 28.40 18.07
CA LEU A 495 -10.47 27.01 18.23
C LEU A 495 -10.20 26.28 16.91
N GLY A 496 -10.82 26.69 15.80
CA GLY A 496 -10.54 26.10 14.49
C GLY A 496 -9.10 26.37 14.05
N ALA A 497 -8.61 27.59 14.21
CA ALA A 497 -7.22 27.95 13.93
C ALA A 497 -6.25 27.20 14.86
N MET A 498 -6.59 27.03 16.14
CA MET A 498 -5.80 26.23 17.07
C MET A 498 -5.73 24.75 16.63
N ALA A 499 -6.84 24.15 16.18
CA ALA A 499 -6.86 22.77 15.68
C ALA A 499 -6.00 22.61 14.40
N MET A 500 -6.01 23.59 13.51
CA MET A 500 -5.11 23.64 12.34
C MET A 500 -3.63 23.82 12.73
N SER A 501 -3.32 24.14 13.98
CA SER A 501 -1.97 24.37 14.51
C SER A 501 -1.64 23.38 15.65
N ALA A 502 -2.10 22.13 15.54
CA ALA A 502 -1.84 21.08 16.53
C ALA A 502 -2.26 21.45 17.97
N GLY A 503 -3.31 22.27 18.13
CA GLY A 503 -3.87 22.68 19.41
C GLY A 503 -3.43 24.07 19.90
N SER A 504 -2.35 24.63 19.35
CA SER A 504 -1.88 25.99 19.67
C SER A 504 -0.93 26.48 18.58
N MET A 505 -0.91 27.78 18.29
CA MET A 505 0.10 28.38 17.39
C MET A 505 1.54 28.09 17.87
N HIS A 506 1.77 27.89 19.14
CA HIS A 506 3.08 27.55 19.71
C HIS A 506 3.31 26.02 19.86
N SER A 507 2.39 25.17 19.42
CA SER A 507 2.59 23.71 19.36
C SER A 507 3.37 23.29 18.11
N THR A 508 3.44 24.14 17.10
CA THR A 508 4.16 23.91 15.85
C THR A 508 5.60 24.42 15.94
N LEU A 509 6.48 23.94 15.05
CA LEU A 509 7.89 24.37 15.01
C LEU A 509 8.06 25.78 14.46
N LEU A 510 7.07 26.29 13.72
CA LEU A 510 7.03 27.62 13.16
C LEU A 510 5.58 27.99 12.89
N SER A 511 5.12 29.11 13.41
CA SER A 511 3.83 29.73 13.11
C SER A 511 4.06 31.11 12.48
N VAL A 512 3.77 31.24 11.20
CA VAL A 512 3.92 32.49 10.46
C VAL A 512 2.63 32.86 9.76
N ALA A 513 2.50 34.14 9.44
CA ALA A 513 1.36 34.64 8.66
C ALA A 513 1.82 35.42 7.43
N TRP A 514 0.97 35.43 6.42
CA TRP A 514 1.07 36.40 5.34
C TRP A 514 0.56 37.78 5.84
N PRO A 515 0.89 38.89 5.17
CA PRO A 515 0.36 40.23 5.52
C PRO A 515 -1.17 40.34 5.47
N THR A 516 -1.82 39.44 4.73
CA THR A 516 -3.27 39.26 4.67
C THR A 516 -3.87 38.55 5.89
N GLY A 517 -3.04 38.10 6.83
CA GLY A 517 -3.45 37.34 8.01
C GLY A 517 -4.28 38.17 8.99
N GLU A 518 -5.37 37.57 9.48
CA GLU A 518 -6.29 38.10 10.49
C GLU A 518 -6.38 37.09 11.64
N VAL A 519 -5.87 37.42 12.81
CA VAL A 519 -5.83 36.56 13.99
C VAL A 519 -6.81 37.05 15.04
N SER A 520 -7.76 36.24 15.47
CA SER A 520 -8.73 36.62 16.48
C SER A 520 -9.27 35.45 17.30
N GLY A 521 -9.67 35.71 18.55
CA GLY A 521 -10.22 34.65 19.43
C GLY A 521 -11.63 34.19 19.05
N MET A 522 -12.38 34.97 18.29
CA MET A 522 -13.72 34.64 17.76
C MET A 522 -14.03 35.48 16.53
N GLY A 523 -15.07 35.13 15.79
CA GLY A 523 -15.52 35.90 14.62
C GLY A 523 -15.82 37.35 14.99
N ILE A 524 -15.22 38.29 14.25
CA ILE A 524 -15.16 39.72 14.62
C ILE A 524 -16.55 40.35 14.70
N GLU A 525 -17.43 40.06 13.73
CA GLU A 525 -18.79 40.56 13.69
C GLU A 525 -19.61 40.10 14.91
N GLY A 526 -19.44 38.81 15.28
CA GLY A 526 -20.06 38.23 16.48
C GLY A 526 -19.51 38.83 17.78
N ALA A 527 -18.19 39.04 17.83
CA ALA A 527 -17.52 39.67 18.98
C ALA A 527 -18.01 41.09 19.22
N VAL A 528 -18.14 41.91 18.16
CA VAL A 528 -18.66 43.29 18.26
C VAL A 528 -20.12 43.27 18.71
N LYS A 529 -20.99 42.47 18.09
CA LYS A 529 -22.41 42.33 18.50
C LYS A 529 -22.57 41.95 19.96
N HIS A 530 -21.72 41.06 20.45
CA HIS A 530 -21.77 40.59 21.84
C HIS A 530 -21.14 41.58 22.81
N GLY A 531 -19.91 42.04 22.52
CA GLY A 531 -19.13 42.88 23.41
C GLY A 531 -19.63 44.33 23.51
N ALA A 532 -20.06 44.90 22.38
CA ALA A 532 -20.58 46.26 22.32
C ALA A 532 -22.11 46.34 22.39
N ARG A 533 -22.81 45.26 22.74
CA ARG A 533 -24.27 45.20 22.74
C ARG A 533 -24.93 46.34 23.48
N ARG A 534 -24.48 46.67 24.70
CA ARG A 534 -25.05 47.76 25.49
C ARG A 534 -24.85 49.12 24.86
N GLU A 535 -23.70 49.33 24.22
CA GLU A 535 -23.38 50.56 23.52
C GLU A 535 -24.28 50.71 22.28
N LEU A 536 -24.41 49.68 21.50
CA LEU A 536 -25.24 49.67 20.29
C LEU A 536 -26.74 49.77 20.61
N ASP A 537 -27.22 49.09 21.65
CA ASP A 537 -28.61 49.14 22.08
C ASP A 537 -29.01 50.53 22.67
N ALA A 538 -28.03 51.36 23.09
CA ALA A 538 -28.25 52.70 23.58
C ALA A 538 -28.41 53.75 22.45
N ILE A 539 -28.18 53.39 21.19
CA ILE A 539 -28.33 54.28 20.04
C ILE A 539 -29.73 54.02 19.45
N ASP A 540 -30.62 54.99 19.56
CA ASP A 540 -32.01 54.86 19.13
C ASP A 540 -32.15 54.88 17.59
N ASP A 541 -31.38 55.70 16.90
CA ASP A 541 -31.37 55.80 15.46
C ASP A 541 -30.70 54.55 14.83
N LEU A 542 -31.36 53.94 13.88
CA LEU A 542 -30.86 52.69 13.26
C LEU A 542 -29.65 52.93 12.36
N ASP A 543 -29.61 54.06 11.63
CA ASP A 543 -28.51 54.35 10.71
C ASP A 543 -27.24 54.74 11.51
N ASP A 544 -27.42 55.51 12.61
CA ASP A 544 -26.31 55.80 13.53
C ASP A 544 -25.80 54.55 14.25
N ARG A 545 -26.68 53.63 14.61
CA ARG A 545 -26.32 52.32 15.20
C ARG A 545 -25.54 51.46 14.22
N GLU A 546 -25.96 51.36 12.95
CA GLU A 546 -25.25 50.64 11.91
C GLU A 546 -23.88 51.26 11.63
N THR A 547 -23.81 52.59 11.51
CA THR A 547 -22.54 53.32 11.37
C THR A 547 -21.59 52.99 12.52
N ARG A 548 -22.10 53.04 13.76
CA ARG A 548 -21.29 52.74 14.94
C ARG A 548 -20.81 51.27 14.98
N TYR A 549 -21.68 50.36 14.60
CA TYR A 549 -21.33 48.94 14.47
C TYR A 549 -20.20 48.76 13.45
N ASP A 550 -20.28 49.34 12.27
CA ASP A 550 -19.27 49.25 11.23
C ASP A 550 -17.92 49.87 11.66
N GLU A 551 -17.93 50.96 12.41
CA GLU A 551 -16.72 51.54 13.00
C GLU A 551 -16.04 50.55 13.98
N LEU A 552 -16.83 49.90 14.83
CA LEU A 552 -16.31 48.92 15.80
C LEU A 552 -15.76 47.68 15.11
N VAL A 553 -16.45 47.18 14.10
CA VAL A 553 -15.99 46.07 13.27
C VAL A 553 -14.68 46.42 12.57
N ALA A 554 -14.61 47.60 11.93
CA ALA A 554 -13.39 48.07 11.26
C ALA A 554 -12.19 48.17 12.23
N ARG A 555 -12.42 48.70 13.44
CA ARG A 555 -11.40 48.78 14.49
C ARG A 555 -10.91 47.38 14.93
N MET A 556 -11.82 46.42 15.11
CA MET A 556 -11.43 45.08 15.47
C MET A 556 -10.65 44.37 14.35
N TYR A 557 -11.01 44.58 13.10
CA TYR A 557 -10.22 44.07 11.98
C TYR A 557 -8.83 44.68 11.92
N ASP A 558 -8.69 45.96 12.19
CA ASP A 558 -7.36 46.59 12.26
C ASP A 558 -6.52 46.00 13.41
N ALA A 559 -7.14 45.75 14.55
CA ALA A 559 -6.48 45.08 15.68
C ALA A 559 -6.10 43.63 15.40
N SER A 560 -6.86 42.91 14.57
CA SER A 560 -6.64 41.47 14.27
C SER A 560 -5.55 41.19 13.22
N LYS A 561 -4.95 42.24 12.62
CA LYS A 561 -3.89 42.07 11.62
C LYS A 561 -2.75 41.20 12.14
N ALA A 562 -2.21 40.35 11.29
CA ALA A 562 -1.10 39.45 11.62
C ALA A 562 0.12 40.19 12.22
N LEU A 563 0.39 41.45 11.77
CA LEU A 563 1.45 42.30 12.34
C LEU A 563 1.25 42.57 13.84
N ASN A 564 -0.01 42.75 14.26
CA ASN A 564 -0.32 42.96 15.67
C ASN A 564 -0.19 41.66 16.47
N ALA A 565 -0.66 40.53 15.91
CA ALA A 565 -0.47 39.22 16.53
C ALA A 565 1.01 38.89 16.73
N ALA A 566 1.85 39.14 15.73
CA ALA A 566 3.30 39.00 15.83
C ALA A 566 3.91 39.93 16.89
N ALA A 567 3.46 41.19 16.95
CA ALA A 567 3.94 42.15 17.94
C ALA A 567 3.60 41.73 19.39
N HIS A 568 2.53 40.93 19.59
CA HIS A 568 2.15 40.36 20.88
C HIS A 568 2.75 38.98 21.13
N GLY A 569 3.49 38.40 20.17
CA GLY A 569 4.09 37.06 20.29
C GLY A 569 3.09 35.91 20.18
N GLU A 570 1.92 36.13 19.57
CA GLU A 570 0.95 35.07 19.32
C GLU A 570 1.36 34.15 18.14
N ILE A 571 2.17 34.68 17.22
CA ILE A 571 2.83 34.00 16.11
C ILE A 571 4.30 34.43 16.04
N ASP A 572 5.13 33.63 15.37
CA ASP A 572 6.58 33.85 15.32
C ASP A 572 6.98 35.02 14.40
N ASP A 573 6.30 35.19 13.25
CA ASP A 573 6.66 36.21 12.26
C ASP A 573 5.53 36.47 11.26
N VAL A 574 5.64 37.60 10.54
CA VAL A 574 4.87 37.90 9.33
C VAL A 574 5.84 37.87 8.15
N ILE A 575 5.56 37.08 7.14
CA ILE A 575 6.47 36.83 6.02
C ILE A 575 5.88 37.28 4.68
N ASP A 576 6.74 37.65 3.74
CA ASP A 576 6.34 37.77 2.34
C ASP A 576 5.81 36.41 1.83
N PRO A 577 4.61 36.34 1.20
CA PRO A 577 4.11 35.09 0.65
C PRO A 577 5.13 34.36 -0.24
N ALA A 578 5.93 35.05 -1.01
CA ALA A 578 6.99 34.52 -1.84
C ALA A 578 8.11 33.78 -1.05
N ASP A 579 8.27 34.10 0.25
CA ASP A 579 9.25 33.45 1.12
C ASP A 579 8.76 32.14 1.76
N THR A 580 7.48 31.81 1.60
CA THR A 580 6.82 30.69 2.30
C THR A 580 7.57 29.39 2.09
N ARG A 581 7.84 28.99 0.85
CA ARG A 581 8.56 27.75 0.53
C ARG A 581 9.93 27.69 1.21
N ARG A 582 10.70 28.75 1.12
CA ARG A 582 12.04 28.83 1.71
C ARG A 582 12.01 28.69 3.24
N ARG A 583 11.08 29.37 3.90
CA ARG A 583 10.92 29.35 5.38
C ARG A 583 10.49 27.97 5.86
N VAL A 584 9.50 27.37 5.20
CA VAL A 584 9.00 26.02 5.51
C VAL A 584 10.09 24.96 5.30
N ALA A 585 10.74 24.95 4.13
CA ALA A 585 11.80 24.00 3.82
C ALA A 585 12.94 24.05 4.84
N GLN A 586 13.32 25.25 5.30
CA GLN A 586 14.39 25.42 6.30
C GLN A 586 14.09 24.69 7.62
N VAL A 587 12.83 24.72 8.06
CA VAL A 587 12.39 24.08 9.31
C VAL A 587 12.26 22.56 9.12
N LEU A 588 11.64 22.13 8.02
CA LEU A 588 11.33 20.71 7.77
C LEU A 588 12.55 19.87 7.35
N ARG A 589 13.69 20.47 7.05
CA ARG A 589 14.94 19.73 6.73
C ARG A 589 15.47 18.91 7.91
N ARG A 590 15.08 19.21 9.13
CA ARG A 590 15.55 18.49 10.32
C ARG A 590 14.56 17.39 10.70
N PRO A 591 15.03 16.14 10.93
CA PRO A 591 14.16 15.10 11.42
C PRO A 591 13.63 15.45 12.82
N SER A 592 12.41 15.04 13.12
CA SER A 592 11.87 15.14 14.46
C SER A 592 12.72 14.29 15.43
N ARG A 593 12.91 14.81 16.65
CA ARG A 593 13.52 14.07 17.76
C ARG A 593 12.48 13.50 18.72
N ALA A 594 11.20 13.75 18.45
CA ALA A 594 10.14 13.21 19.29
C ALA A 594 10.19 11.67 19.25
N LEU A 595 10.28 11.06 20.43
CA LEU A 595 10.23 9.61 20.56
C LEU A 595 8.76 9.20 20.52
N ARG A 596 8.42 8.35 19.56
CA ARG A 596 7.11 7.75 19.49
C ARG A 596 6.93 6.76 20.62
N SER A 597 5.88 6.91 21.42
CA SER A 597 5.48 5.92 22.42
C SER A 597 4.35 5.06 21.86
N GLY A 598 4.61 3.76 21.72
CA GLY A 598 3.63 2.82 21.19
C GLY A 598 3.72 2.61 19.68
N ARG A 599 2.80 1.78 19.18
CA ARG A 599 2.72 1.45 17.76
C ARG A 599 1.95 2.52 17.01
N PRO A 600 2.46 3.03 15.87
CA PRO A 600 1.68 3.92 15.01
C PRO A 600 0.44 3.20 14.49
N MET A 601 -0.63 3.93 14.30
CA MET A 601 -1.88 3.43 13.77
C MET A 601 -2.53 4.54 12.94
N VAL A 602 -3.03 4.19 11.77
CA VAL A 602 -3.95 5.02 10.99
C VAL A 602 -5.33 4.37 11.11
N ASP A 603 -6.29 5.06 11.72
CA ASP A 603 -7.63 4.51 11.80
C ASP A 603 -8.36 4.65 10.45
N PRO A 604 -9.38 3.80 10.19
CA PRO A 604 -10.06 3.79 8.89
C PRO A 604 -10.84 5.06 8.58
N TRP A 605 -11.24 5.79 9.62
CA TRP A 605 -12.16 6.94 9.50
C TRP A 605 -11.52 8.28 9.83
#